data_d6af18d0e001f4f81b1a8541485ece27
#
_entry.id   d6af18d0e001f4f81b1a8541485ece27
#
_cell.length_a   1.000
_cell.length_b   1.000
_cell.length_c   1.000
_cell.angle_alpha   90.00
_cell.angle_beta   90.00
_cell.angle_gamma   90.00
#
_symmetry.space_group_name_H-M   'P 1'
#
loop_
_entity.id
_entity.type
_entity.pdbx_description
1 polymer ?
#
loop_
_entity_poly.entity_id
_entity_poly.type
_entity_poly.pdbx_seq_one_letter_code
_entity_poly.pdbx_strand_id
1 'polypeptide(L)'
;MKKTFVLFGILTVFLLSCISLSAKTKKKIINLNETSWELSQISKKGQKLPIPEGANITINFSDGKISGFSGVNSYFGGYKIKNNSILIAETVATLMAGPEELMKIELNFFDILQNSPRINYNSTTLSLRNKNGEVWTFKKLDLSKKLKNTKWKLIEMGQTSFPEKDGEITISFAENKINGNSGINNYFGNCEIKNDSIKIGPVGSTKMAGPENLMKIEFEYLKLLQNSKTIKLVKNILTLTTSDGKTLKFEKIK
;
A
#
# COMPACT_ATOMS: atom_id res chain seq x y z
N MET A 1 63.05 53.43 55.73
CA MET A 1 62.52 52.06 55.83
C MET A 1 61.37 51.87 54.82
N LYS A 2 61.68 51.24 53.69
CA LYS A 2 60.69 51.00 52.63
C LYS A 2 60.21 49.57 52.77
N LYS A 3 58.90 49.36 52.97
CA LYS A 3 58.28 48.06 53.07
C LYS A 3 57.81 47.67 51.64
N THR A 4 58.38 46.62 51.08
CA THR A 4 58.02 46.06 49.78
C THR A 4 56.88 45.03 50.02
N PHE A 5 55.70 45.27 49.40
CA PHE A 5 54.61 44.33 49.35
C PHE A 5 54.80 43.41 48.15
N VAL A 6 54.97 42.10 48.39
CA VAL A 6 54.96 41.10 47.34
C VAL A 6 53.50 40.58 47.16
N LEU A 7 52.95 40.85 46.00
CA LEU A 7 51.60 40.40 45.63
C LEU A 7 51.73 39.01 45.01
N PHE A 8 51.22 37.97 45.70
CA PHE A 8 51.12 36.62 45.19
C PHE A 8 49.81 36.55 44.33
N GLY A 9 49.96 36.51 43.02
CA GLY A 9 48.84 36.26 42.09
C GLY A 9 48.59 34.77 42.01
N ILE A 10 47.43 34.33 42.50
CA ILE A 10 46.93 32.96 42.34
C ILE A 10 46.29 32.87 40.94
N LEU A 11 46.99 32.20 40.02
CA LEU A 11 46.47 31.85 38.71
C LEU A 11 45.58 30.61 38.80
N THR A 12 44.26 30.81 38.91
CA THR A 12 43.28 29.71 38.84
C THR A 12 43.08 29.32 37.39
N VAL A 13 43.68 28.20 36.99
CA VAL A 13 43.45 27.56 35.68
C VAL A 13 42.10 26.87 35.74
N PHE A 14 41.07 27.46 35.10
CA PHE A 14 39.78 26.80 34.83
C PHE A 14 39.99 25.77 33.72
N LEU A 15 40.14 24.51 34.08
CA LEU A 15 40.01 23.38 33.12
C LEU A 15 38.53 23.23 32.73
N LEU A 16 38.15 23.84 31.61
CA LEU A 16 36.88 23.51 30.94
C LEU A 16 37.01 22.08 30.40
N SER A 17 36.51 21.12 31.16
CA SER A 17 36.26 19.78 30.63
C SER A 17 35.09 19.85 29.65
N CYS A 18 35.37 19.89 28.35
CA CYS A 18 34.39 19.63 27.31
C CYS A 18 33.89 18.19 27.44
N ILE A 19 32.80 18.00 28.18
CA ILE A 19 32.04 16.76 28.18
C ILE A 19 31.33 16.76 26.81
N SER A 20 31.90 16.10 25.81
CA SER A 20 31.25 15.80 24.58
C SER A 20 30.10 14.82 24.88
N LEU A 21 28.88 15.36 25.04
CA LEU A 21 27.68 14.57 25.11
C LEU A 21 27.47 13.95 23.72
N SER A 22 28.03 12.75 23.53
CA SER A 22 27.74 11.93 22.36
C SER A 22 26.28 11.53 22.46
N ALA A 23 25.41 12.30 21.81
CA ALA A 23 24.02 11.96 21.62
C ALA A 23 23.98 10.65 20.83
N LYS A 24 23.82 9.51 21.51
CA LYS A 24 23.50 8.23 20.88
C LYS A 24 22.20 8.45 20.11
N THR A 25 22.30 8.71 18.80
CA THR A 25 21.16 8.76 17.89
C THR A 25 20.41 7.44 18.06
N LYS A 26 19.24 7.47 18.69
CA LYS A 26 18.39 6.28 18.81
C LYS A 26 18.17 5.77 17.39
N LYS A 27 18.67 4.57 17.07
CA LYS A 27 18.50 3.91 15.78
C LYS A 27 16.99 3.81 15.54
N LYS A 28 16.47 4.57 14.58
CA LYS A 28 15.03 4.56 14.24
C LYS A 28 14.67 3.15 13.80
N ILE A 29 13.85 2.48 14.58
CA ILE A 29 13.35 1.15 14.19
C ILE A 29 12.43 1.36 13.00
N ILE A 30 12.79 0.78 11.85
CA ILE A 30 11.98 0.80 10.65
C ILE A 30 10.89 -0.25 10.82
N ASN A 31 9.65 0.19 10.93
CA ASN A 31 8.47 -0.67 10.91
C ASN A 31 7.61 -0.28 9.71
N LEU A 32 7.58 -1.14 8.70
CA LEU A 32 6.76 -0.99 7.51
C LEU A 32 5.49 -1.85 7.57
N ASN A 33 5.31 -2.65 8.63
CA ASN A 33 4.15 -3.52 8.75
C ASN A 33 2.84 -2.73 8.63
N GLU A 34 1.85 -3.31 7.98
CA GLU A 34 0.54 -2.69 7.72
C GLU A 34 0.67 -1.35 6.95
N THR A 35 1.55 -1.29 5.95
CA THR A 35 1.70 -0.11 5.09
C THR A 35 1.66 -0.47 3.62
N SER A 36 1.03 0.41 2.83
CA SER A 36 0.90 0.29 1.38
C SER A 36 1.46 1.53 0.69
N TRP A 37 2.16 1.31 -0.41
CA TRP A 37 2.94 2.33 -1.10
C TRP A 37 2.75 2.23 -2.60
N GLU A 38 2.70 3.37 -3.29
CA GLU A 38 2.59 3.46 -4.76
C GLU A 38 3.76 4.27 -5.31
N LEU A 39 4.36 3.78 -6.39
CA LEU A 39 5.47 4.48 -7.06
C LEU A 39 5.04 5.87 -7.51
N SER A 40 5.86 6.86 -7.20
CA SER A 40 5.61 8.26 -7.56
C SER A 40 6.76 8.91 -8.33
N GLN A 41 7.98 8.40 -8.18
CA GLN A 41 9.16 8.95 -8.85
C GLN A 41 10.29 7.93 -8.91
N ILE A 42 11.00 7.93 -10.03
CA ILE A 42 12.30 7.29 -10.16
C ILE A 42 13.35 8.38 -10.42
N SER A 43 14.52 8.27 -9.83
CA SER A 43 15.63 9.17 -10.11
C SER A 43 16.96 8.45 -10.06
N LYS A 44 17.95 8.94 -10.82
CA LYS A 44 19.32 8.43 -10.84
C LYS A 44 20.29 9.62 -10.80
N LYS A 45 21.21 9.61 -9.83
CA LYS A 45 22.16 10.71 -9.61
C LYS A 45 21.49 12.10 -9.55
N GLY A 46 20.28 12.17 -8.95
CA GLY A 46 19.50 13.40 -8.80
C GLY A 46 18.61 13.78 -10.00
N GLN A 47 18.79 13.15 -11.16
CA GLN A 47 17.94 13.39 -12.34
C GLN A 47 16.69 12.48 -12.28
N LYS A 48 15.51 13.05 -12.57
CA LYS A 48 14.28 12.29 -12.68
C LYS A 48 14.28 11.44 -13.95
N LEU A 49 13.85 10.21 -13.82
CA LEU A 49 13.62 9.30 -14.93
C LEU A 49 12.11 9.21 -15.21
N PRO A 50 11.71 9.01 -16.48
CA PRO A 50 10.31 8.84 -16.84
C PRO A 50 9.76 7.55 -16.23
N ILE A 51 8.51 7.59 -15.82
CA ILE A 51 7.71 6.42 -15.47
C ILE A 51 6.75 6.20 -16.62
N PRO A 52 6.72 5.03 -17.28
CA PRO A 52 5.80 4.75 -18.37
C PRO A 52 4.34 4.96 -17.95
N GLU A 53 3.52 5.46 -18.86
CA GLU A 53 2.09 5.58 -18.62
C GLU A 53 1.47 4.21 -18.31
N GLY A 54 0.61 4.15 -17.32
CA GLY A 54 0.01 2.90 -16.85
C GLY A 54 0.90 2.02 -15.97
N ALA A 55 2.15 2.43 -15.69
CA ALA A 55 3.01 1.75 -14.72
C ALA A 55 2.49 1.98 -13.29
N ASN A 56 1.59 1.11 -12.85
CA ASN A 56 1.06 1.10 -11.49
C ASN A 56 1.90 0.14 -10.63
N ILE A 57 2.98 0.63 -10.02
CA ILE A 57 3.83 -0.19 -9.17
C ILE A 57 3.50 0.10 -7.72
N THR A 58 3.16 -0.96 -6.98
CA THR A 58 2.78 -0.87 -5.56
C THR A 58 3.58 -1.82 -4.71
N ILE A 59 3.76 -1.47 -3.44
CA ILE A 59 4.38 -2.30 -2.42
C ILE A 59 3.47 -2.30 -1.18
N ASN A 60 3.07 -3.48 -0.73
CA ASN A 60 2.34 -3.70 0.51
C ASN A 60 3.22 -4.51 1.46
N PHE A 61 3.28 -4.10 2.71
CA PHE A 61 4.00 -4.79 3.78
C PHE A 61 2.99 -5.27 4.82
N SER A 62 2.93 -6.58 5.07
CA SER A 62 2.08 -7.19 6.10
C SER A 62 2.75 -8.45 6.64
N ASP A 63 2.89 -8.58 7.95
CA ASP A 63 3.36 -9.78 8.67
C ASP A 63 4.63 -10.42 8.10
N GLY A 64 5.65 -9.59 7.82
CA GLY A 64 6.91 -10.04 7.24
C GLY A 64 6.83 -10.45 5.77
N LYS A 65 5.70 -10.20 5.12
CA LYS A 65 5.47 -10.44 3.70
C LYS A 65 5.43 -9.11 2.94
N ILE A 66 5.93 -9.15 1.71
CA ILE A 66 5.81 -8.08 0.72
C ILE A 66 4.92 -8.59 -0.41
N SER A 67 4.05 -7.74 -0.90
CA SER A 67 3.21 -8.03 -2.06
C SER A 67 2.91 -6.75 -2.83
N GLY A 68 2.40 -6.88 -4.05
CA GLY A 68 2.01 -5.72 -4.82
C GLY A 68 1.76 -6.03 -6.29
N PHE A 69 1.85 -4.97 -7.07
CA PHE A 69 1.78 -4.99 -8.52
C PHE A 69 3.05 -4.35 -9.08
N SER A 70 3.70 -5.00 -10.03
CA SER A 70 5.03 -4.62 -10.53
C SER A 70 5.01 -3.85 -11.85
N GLY A 71 3.81 -3.52 -12.34
CA GLY A 71 3.60 -2.87 -13.64
C GLY A 71 2.80 -3.73 -14.62
N VAL A 72 3.07 -5.03 -14.65
CA VAL A 72 2.33 -6.03 -15.42
C VAL A 72 1.78 -7.12 -14.52
N ASN A 73 2.61 -7.61 -13.59
CA ASN A 73 2.31 -8.77 -12.78
C ASN A 73 2.05 -8.44 -11.31
N SER A 74 1.23 -9.27 -10.65
CA SER A 74 1.15 -9.29 -9.19
C SER A 74 2.30 -10.12 -8.64
N TYR A 75 2.87 -9.71 -7.51
CA TYR A 75 3.96 -10.41 -6.87
C TYR A 75 3.77 -10.52 -5.36
N PHE A 76 4.44 -11.49 -4.74
CA PHE A 76 4.55 -11.63 -3.30
C PHE A 76 5.86 -12.32 -2.92
N GLY A 77 6.30 -12.14 -1.68
CA GLY A 77 7.51 -12.74 -1.14
C GLY A 77 7.66 -12.46 0.35
N GLY A 78 8.75 -12.93 0.94
CA GLY A 78 9.12 -12.57 2.31
C GLY A 78 10.05 -11.35 2.32
N TYR A 79 10.06 -10.57 3.41
CA TYR A 79 11.04 -9.52 3.60
C TYR A 79 11.58 -9.47 5.03
N LYS A 80 12.80 -8.95 5.17
CA LYS A 80 13.41 -8.58 6.45
C LYS A 80 14.10 -7.24 6.31
N ILE A 81 14.15 -6.47 7.39
CA ILE A 81 14.88 -5.21 7.44
C ILE A 81 16.12 -5.40 8.30
N LYS A 82 17.30 -5.15 7.74
CA LYS A 82 18.59 -5.22 8.43
C LYS A 82 19.43 -4.01 8.06
N ASN A 83 19.92 -3.26 9.05
CA ASN A 83 20.82 -2.11 8.84
C ASN A 83 20.32 -1.09 7.81
N ASN A 84 19.02 -0.73 7.88
CA ASN A 84 18.34 0.17 6.94
C ASN A 84 18.32 -0.34 5.47
N SER A 85 18.53 -1.62 5.25
CA SER A 85 18.29 -2.27 3.96
C SER A 85 17.13 -3.24 4.07
N ILE A 86 16.36 -3.36 3.01
CA ILE A 86 15.36 -4.39 2.87
C ILE A 86 16.01 -5.60 2.18
N LEU A 87 15.84 -6.76 2.78
CA LEU A 87 16.24 -8.05 2.23
C LEU A 87 14.96 -8.74 1.80
N ILE A 88 14.81 -8.95 0.50
CA ILE A 88 13.68 -9.66 -0.06
C ILE A 88 14.09 -11.12 -0.23
N ALA A 89 13.28 -12.01 0.30
CA ALA A 89 13.39 -13.44 0.00
C ALA A 89 12.90 -13.72 -1.42
N GLU A 90 12.92 -14.97 -1.83
CA GLU A 90 12.38 -15.40 -3.11
C GLU A 90 10.99 -14.79 -3.36
N THR A 91 10.83 -14.13 -4.51
CA THR A 91 9.56 -13.54 -4.94
C THR A 91 8.93 -14.42 -6.01
N VAL A 92 7.62 -14.62 -5.88
CA VAL A 92 6.78 -15.26 -6.88
C VAL A 92 5.94 -14.18 -7.54
N ALA A 93 5.83 -14.23 -8.87
CA ALA A 93 4.99 -13.33 -9.65
C ALA A 93 4.10 -14.12 -10.63
N THR A 94 2.98 -13.52 -11.02
CA THR A 94 2.21 -14.01 -12.18
C THR A 94 3.06 -13.84 -13.46
N LEU A 95 2.75 -14.59 -14.50
CA LEU A 95 3.50 -14.60 -15.76
C LEU A 95 2.64 -14.07 -16.91
N MET A 96 2.02 -12.90 -16.71
CA MET A 96 1.26 -12.24 -17.77
C MET A 96 2.20 -11.43 -18.67
N ALA A 97 1.94 -11.44 -19.97
CA ALA A 97 2.56 -10.53 -20.92
C ALA A 97 1.87 -9.17 -20.89
N GLY A 98 2.64 -8.11 -21.12
CA GLY A 98 2.14 -6.74 -21.18
C GLY A 98 2.92 -5.90 -22.19
N PRO A 99 2.60 -4.60 -22.33
CA PRO A 99 3.38 -3.68 -23.14
C PRO A 99 4.86 -3.71 -22.76
N GLU A 100 5.74 -3.63 -23.77
CA GLU A 100 7.19 -3.76 -23.59
C GLU A 100 7.75 -2.80 -22.54
N GLU A 101 7.30 -1.54 -22.55
CA GLU A 101 7.74 -0.53 -21.58
C GLU A 101 7.34 -0.88 -20.13
N LEU A 102 6.15 -1.49 -19.95
CA LEU A 102 5.71 -1.93 -18.62
C LEU A 102 6.45 -3.18 -18.17
N MET A 103 6.78 -4.10 -19.07
CA MET A 103 7.63 -5.25 -18.76
C MET A 103 9.05 -4.82 -18.41
N LYS A 104 9.60 -3.82 -19.10
CA LYS A 104 10.92 -3.26 -18.81
C LYS A 104 11.01 -2.62 -17.44
N ILE A 105 10.01 -1.80 -17.05
CA ILE A 105 10.00 -1.20 -15.71
C ILE A 105 9.77 -2.24 -14.61
N GLU A 106 9.01 -3.30 -14.89
CA GLU A 106 8.84 -4.45 -13.99
C GLU A 106 10.17 -5.14 -13.70
N LEU A 107 10.96 -5.45 -14.73
CA LEU A 107 12.30 -6.03 -14.56
C LEU A 107 13.20 -5.14 -13.71
N ASN A 108 13.21 -3.83 -13.97
CA ASN A 108 13.97 -2.87 -13.18
C ASN A 108 13.50 -2.79 -11.72
N PHE A 109 12.20 -2.94 -11.50
CA PHE A 109 11.62 -2.96 -10.16
C PHE A 109 12.06 -4.21 -9.38
N PHE A 110 12.05 -5.38 -9.99
CA PHE A 110 12.56 -6.59 -9.35
C PHE A 110 14.07 -6.53 -9.13
N ASP A 111 14.82 -5.94 -10.05
CA ASP A 111 16.26 -5.74 -9.87
C ASP A 111 16.55 -4.87 -8.63
N ILE A 112 15.86 -3.74 -8.45
CA ILE A 112 16.08 -2.91 -7.26
C ILE A 112 15.67 -3.64 -5.98
N LEU A 113 14.59 -4.42 -5.97
CA LEU A 113 14.16 -5.17 -4.80
C LEU A 113 15.15 -6.25 -4.40
N GLN A 114 15.67 -7.03 -5.36
CA GLN A 114 16.58 -8.14 -5.12
C GLN A 114 17.98 -7.70 -4.67
N ASN A 115 18.41 -6.52 -5.09
CA ASN A 115 19.72 -5.96 -4.73
C ASN A 115 19.80 -5.33 -3.35
N SER A 116 18.90 -5.70 -2.42
CA SER A 116 18.90 -5.27 -1.02
C SER A 116 19.03 -3.75 -0.86
N PRO A 117 18.10 -2.96 -1.43
CA PRO A 117 18.21 -1.52 -1.43
C PRO A 117 18.18 -0.94 -0.02
N ARG A 118 18.87 0.18 0.16
CA ARG A 118 18.71 0.98 1.37
C ARG A 118 17.34 1.63 1.39
N ILE A 119 16.70 1.58 2.56
CA ILE A 119 15.39 2.20 2.78
C ILE A 119 15.54 3.50 3.57
N ASN A 120 14.77 4.50 3.12
CA ASN A 120 14.44 5.66 3.92
C ASN A 120 12.93 5.86 3.85
N TYR A 121 12.27 6.08 5.00
CA TYR A 121 10.83 6.28 5.03
C TYR A 121 10.40 7.25 6.12
N ASN A 122 9.25 7.88 5.89
CA ASN A 122 8.51 8.68 6.87
C ASN A 122 7.00 8.35 6.77
N SER A 123 6.14 9.19 7.33
CA SER A 123 4.69 8.96 7.33
C SER A 123 4.04 8.96 5.94
N THR A 124 4.69 9.56 4.94
CA THR A 124 4.10 9.80 3.60
C THR A 124 4.92 9.25 2.44
N THR A 125 6.21 8.97 2.65
CA THR A 125 7.13 8.52 1.59
C THR A 125 7.98 7.35 2.03
N LEU A 126 8.23 6.44 1.09
CA LEU A 126 9.20 5.36 1.17
C LEU A 126 10.16 5.50 -0.01
N SER A 127 11.47 5.44 0.24
CA SER A 127 12.48 5.45 -0.82
C SER A 127 13.34 4.20 -0.73
N LEU A 128 13.52 3.55 -1.88
CA LEU A 128 14.44 2.44 -2.08
C LEU A 128 15.62 2.96 -2.91
N ARG A 129 16.85 2.80 -2.40
CA ARG A 129 18.08 3.23 -3.10
C ARG A 129 18.99 2.04 -3.33
N ASN A 130 19.37 1.81 -4.58
CA ASN A 130 20.37 0.79 -4.93
C ASN A 130 21.79 1.36 -4.82
N LYS A 131 22.79 0.46 -4.99
CA LYS A 131 24.21 0.83 -4.95
C LYS A 131 24.65 1.74 -6.11
N ASN A 132 23.92 1.72 -7.23
CA ASN A 132 24.22 2.52 -8.42
C ASN A 132 23.66 3.95 -8.32
N GLY A 133 23.10 4.33 -7.17
CA GLY A 133 22.55 5.67 -6.92
C GLY A 133 21.18 5.90 -7.53
N GLU A 134 20.51 4.85 -7.98
CA GLU A 134 19.12 4.92 -8.41
C GLU A 134 18.20 4.90 -7.20
N VAL A 135 17.17 5.75 -7.22
CA VAL A 135 16.22 5.92 -6.12
C VAL A 135 14.81 5.80 -6.65
N TRP A 136 14.08 4.84 -6.13
CA TRP A 136 12.66 4.67 -6.35
C TRP A 136 11.91 5.23 -5.14
N THR A 137 11.08 6.23 -5.38
CA THR A 137 10.31 6.91 -4.33
C THR A 137 8.83 6.57 -4.48
N PHE A 138 8.27 6.12 -3.39
CA PHE A 138 6.85 5.74 -3.28
C PHE A 138 6.15 6.70 -2.34
N LYS A 139 4.89 7.01 -2.64
CA LYS A 139 3.97 7.71 -1.72
C LYS A 139 3.11 6.69 -1.00
N LYS A 140 2.76 6.99 0.24
CA LYS A 140 1.84 6.15 1.00
C LYS A 140 0.51 6.06 0.26
N LEU A 141 0.07 4.83 0.01
CA LEU A 141 -1.20 4.55 -0.65
C LEU A 141 -2.32 4.64 0.39
N ASP A 142 -3.28 5.50 0.12
CA ASP A 142 -4.50 5.64 0.93
C ASP A 142 -5.70 5.25 0.06
N LEU A 143 -6.07 3.97 0.12
CA LEU A 143 -7.20 3.45 -0.65
C LEU A 143 -8.53 4.09 -0.25
N SER A 144 -8.69 4.50 1.02
CA SER A 144 -9.92 5.16 1.45
C SER A 144 -10.16 6.47 0.70
N LYS A 145 -9.08 7.25 0.49
CA LYS A 145 -9.15 8.48 -0.33
C LYS A 145 -9.33 8.20 -1.81
N LYS A 146 -8.63 7.19 -2.37
CA LYS A 146 -8.74 6.84 -3.79
C LYS A 146 -10.14 6.34 -4.16
N LEU A 147 -10.81 5.66 -3.25
CA LEU A 147 -12.14 5.09 -3.47
C LEU A 147 -13.27 6.06 -3.14
N LYS A 148 -13.01 7.11 -2.37
CA LYS A 148 -14.04 8.10 -2.00
C LYS A 148 -14.71 8.69 -3.25
N ASN A 149 -16.06 8.67 -3.26
CA ASN A 149 -16.91 9.14 -4.34
C ASN A 149 -16.70 8.38 -5.67
N THR A 150 -16.36 7.11 -5.61
CA THR A 150 -16.25 6.25 -6.80
C THR A 150 -17.34 5.19 -6.81
N LYS A 151 -17.73 4.78 -8.02
CA LYS A 151 -18.73 3.73 -8.27
C LYS A 151 -18.12 2.62 -9.12
N TRP A 152 -18.49 1.38 -8.81
CA TRP A 152 -17.90 0.17 -9.38
C TRP A 152 -19.00 -0.83 -9.72
N LYS A 153 -18.83 -1.56 -10.82
CA LYS A 153 -19.74 -2.61 -11.30
C LYS A 153 -19.07 -3.97 -11.12
N LEU A 154 -19.81 -4.92 -10.59
CA LEU A 154 -19.34 -6.30 -10.43
C LEU A 154 -19.12 -6.95 -11.80
N ILE A 155 -17.96 -7.56 -12.02
CA ILE A 155 -17.60 -8.29 -13.24
C ILE A 155 -17.28 -9.77 -12.98
N GLU A 156 -16.95 -10.12 -11.72
CA GLU A 156 -16.64 -11.50 -11.34
C GLU A 156 -17.01 -11.74 -9.88
N MET A 157 -17.64 -12.86 -9.58
CA MET A 157 -17.96 -13.33 -8.24
C MET A 157 -17.44 -14.76 -8.04
N GLY A 158 -16.50 -14.93 -7.12
CA GLY A 158 -15.75 -16.17 -6.99
C GLY A 158 -14.84 -16.39 -8.21
N GLN A 159 -15.08 -17.47 -8.94
CA GLN A 159 -14.39 -17.78 -10.21
C GLN A 159 -15.32 -17.66 -11.43
N THR A 160 -16.54 -17.15 -11.22
CA THR A 160 -17.55 -17.05 -12.25
C THR A 160 -17.65 -15.62 -12.73
N SER A 161 -17.54 -15.40 -14.05
CA SER A 161 -17.80 -14.08 -14.67
C SER A 161 -19.26 -13.72 -14.47
N PHE A 162 -19.53 -12.47 -14.14
CA PHE A 162 -20.87 -11.95 -13.91
C PHE A 162 -21.33 -11.17 -15.14
N PRO A 163 -22.21 -11.74 -15.99
CA PRO A 163 -22.66 -11.09 -17.20
C PRO A 163 -23.71 -10.00 -16.92
N GLU A 164 -23.76 -8.98 -17.79
CA GLU A 164 -24.68 -7.83 -17.64
C GLU A 164 -26.17 -8.22 -17.59
N LYS A 165 -26.55 -9.30 -18.25
CA LYS A 165 -27.96 -9.78 -18.33
C LYS A 165 -28.52 -10.30 -17.00
N ASP A 166 -27.66 -10.57 -16.00
CA ASP A 166 -28.08 -11.09 -14.70
C ASP A 166 -28.34 -9.97 -13.67
N GLY A 167 -28.51 -8.73 -14.13
CA GLY A 167 -28.72 -7.55 -13.29
C GLY A 167 -27.42 -6.80 -13.02
N GLU A 168 -27.50 -5.51 -12.71
CA GLU A 168 -26.33 -4.69 -12.41
C GLU A 168 -26.05 -4.70 -10.90
N ILE A 169 -25.00 -5.40 -10.49
CA ILE A 169 -24.51 -5.33 -9.11
C ILE A 169 -23.43 -4.27 -9.01
N THR A 170 -23.62 -3.30 -8.11
CA THR A 170 -22.71 -2.17 -7.96
C THR A 170 -22.29 -1.96 -6.51
N ILE A 171 -21.13 -1.33 -6.33
CA ILE A 171 -20.69 -0.78 -5.06
C ILE A 171 -20.19 0.65 -5.26
N SER A 172 -20.60 1.54 -4.39
CA SER A 172 -20.13 2.92 -4.31
C SER A 172 -19.53 3.16 -2.94
N PHE A 173 -18.42 3.90 -2.91
CA PHE A 173 -17.72 4.28 -1.69
C PHE A 173 -17.95 5.75 -1.37
N ALA A 174 -18.46 6.02 -0.19
CA ALA A 174 -18.46 7.34 0.43
C ALA A 174 -17.51 7.32 1.64
N GLU A 175 -17.48 8.38 2.42
CA GLU A 175 -16.65 8.43 3.63
C GLU A 175 -17.16 7.42 4.66
N ASN A 176 -16.36 6.34 4.89
CA ASN A 176 -16.69 5.24 5.83
C ASN A 176 -18.03 4.54 5.57
N LYS A 177 -18.57 4.64 4.36
CA LYS A 177 -19.83 4.02 3.96
C LYS A 177 -19.71 3.40 2.57
N ILE A 178 -20.47 2.33 2.38
CA ILE A 178 -20.74 1.75 1.08
C ILE A 178 -22.24 1.75 0.82
N ASN A 179 -22.59 1.85 -0.44
CA ASN A 179 -23.94 1.62 -0.92
C ASN A 179 -23.88 1.07 -2.35
N GLY A 180 -24.98 0.51 -2.81
CA GLY A 180 -25.06 0.00 -4.18
C GLY A 180 -26.37 -0.74 -4.43
N ASN A 181 -26.40 -1.43 -5.57
CA ASN A 181 -27.43 -2.37 -5.93
C ASN A 181 -26.88 -3.80 -5.88
N SER A 182 -27.62 -4.74 -5.32
CA SER A 182 -27.23 -6.14 -5.16
C SER A 182 -27.85 -7.09 -6.21
N GLY A 183 -28.43 -6.50 -7.27
CA GLY A 183 -29.14 -7.22 -8.33
C GLY A 183 -30.63 -6.90 -8.33
N ILE A 184 -31.29 -7.00 -7.18
CA ILE A 184 -32.70 -6.66 -6.99
C ILE A 184 -32.83 -5.47 -6.05
N ASN A 185 -32.12 -5.53 -4.94
CA ASN A 185 -32.26 -4.57 -3.84
C ASN A 185 -31.12 -3.56 -3.79
N ASN A 186 -31.43 -2.36 -3.33
CA ASN A 186 -30.42 -1.41 -2.91
C ASN A 186 -29.93 -1.76 -1.52
N TYR A 187 -28.62 -1.63 -1.29
CA TYR A 187 -28.02 -1.89 0.01
C TYR A 187 -27.14 -0.72 0.48
N PHE A 188 -26.89 -0.68 1.76
CA PHE A 188 -26.00 0.29 2.39
C PHE A 188 -25.37 -0.31 3.67
N GLY A 189 -24.21 0.17 4.02
CA GLY A 189 -23.48 -0.26 5.22
C GLY A 189 -22.33 0.65 5.55
N ASN A 190 -21.76 0.47 6.74
CA ASN A 190 -20.51 1.13 7.10
C ASN A 190 -19.33 0.31 6.61
N CYS A 191 -18.25 0.96 6.21
CA CYS A 191 -16.99 0.31 5.90
C CYS A 191 -15.81 1.10 6.47
N GLU A 192 -14.79 0.38 6.89
CA GLU A 192 -13.50 0.93 7.27
C GLU A 192 -12.43 0.35 6.37
N ILE A 193 -11.65 1.22 5.71
CA ILE A 193 -10.53 0.84 4.85
C ILE A 193 -9.25 1.35 5.49
N LYS A 194 -8.34 0.43 5.78
CA LYS A 194 -7.03 0.74 6.34
C LYS A 194 -5.96 -0.04 5.59
N ASN A 195 -5.14 0.67 4.82
CA ASN A 195 -4.16 0.08 3.90
C ASN A 195 -4.84 -0.85 2.87
N ASP A 196 -4.55 -2.14 2.89
CA ASP A 196 -5.16 -3.19 2.06
C ASP A 196 -6.24 -4.00 2.79
N SER A 197 -6.58 -3.60 4.01
CA SER A 197 -7.66 -4.23 4.81
C SER A 197 -8.97 -3.47 4.61
N ILE A 198 -10.06 -4.20 4.53
CA ILE A 198 -11.43 -3.67 4.54
C ILE A 198 -12.26 -4.41 5.59
N LYS A 199 -13.01 -3.64 6.36
CA LYS A 199 -14.02 -4.17 7.29
C LYS A 199 -15.37 -3.58 6.93
N ILE A 200 -16.31 -4.44 6.54
CA ILE A 200 -17.69 -4.05 6.24
C ILE A 200 -18.56 -4.46 7.41
N GLY A 201 -19.32 -3.50 7.94
CA GLY A 201 -20.28 -3.72 9.00
C GLY A 201 -21.56 -4.43 8.50
N PRO A 202 -22.56 -4.58 9.37
CA PRO A 202 -23.86 -5.10 8.94
C PRO A 202 -24.41 -4.26 7.77
N VAL A 203 -24.89 -4.96 6.74
CA VAL A 203 -25.46 -4.35 5.53
C VAL A 203 -26.98 -4.40 5.65
N GLY A 204 -27.61 -3.23 5.56
CA GLY A 204 -29.06 -3.11 5.37
C GLY A 204 -29.41 -3.14 3.87
N SER A 205 -30.55 -3.70 3.52
CA SER A 205 -31.07 -3.67 2.15
C SER A 205 -32.57 -3.44 2.12
N THR A 206 -33.08 -2.97 0.97
CA THR A 206 -34.53 -3.02 0.68
C THR A 206 -35.00 -4.47 0.60
N LYS A 207 -36.29 -4.73 0.66
CA LYS A 207 -36.87 -6.07 0.67
C LYS A 207 -37.84 -6.27 -0.50
N MET A 208 -37.38 -5.97 -1.70
CA MET A 208 -38.15 -6.29 -2.93
C MET A 208 -37.99 -7.75 -3.26
N ALA A 209 -39.09 -8.40 -3.64
CA ALA A 209 -39.05 -9.73 -4.21
C ALA A 209 -38.65 -9.68 -5.68
N GLY A 210 -37.93 -10.70 -6.14
CA GLY A 210 -37.51 -10.84 -7.54
C GLY A 210 -37.42 -12.31 -7.96
N PRO A 211 -36.97 -12.58 -9.17
CA PRO A 211 -36.72 -13.94 -9.64
C PRO A 211 -35.80 -14.72 -8.69
N GLU A 212 -36.12 -15.99 -8.45
CA GLU A 212 -35.42 -16.82 -7.46
C GLU A 212 -33.89 -16.91 -7.72
N ASN A 213 -33.49 -17.00 -8.98
CA ASN A 213 -32.08 -17.03 -9.37
C ASN A 213 -31.35 -15.71 -8.97
N LEU A 214 -31.98 -14.57 -9.17
CA LEU A 214 -31.40 -13.27 -8.79
C LEU A 214 -31.37 -13.08 -7.29
N MET A 215 -32.37 -13.60 -6.55
CA MET A 215 -32.36 -13.58 -5.09
C MET A 215 -31.23 -14.44 -4.51
N LYS A 216 -30.91 -15.59 -5.13
CA LYS A 216 -29.75 -16.40 -4.75
C LYS A 216 -28.42 -15.68 -4.99
N ILE A 217 -28.27 -15.01 -6.14
CA ILE A 217 -27.10 -14.20 -6.48
C ILE A 217 -26.93 -13.07 -5.48
N GLU A 218 -27.99 -12.30 -5.19
CA GLU A 218 -27.99 -11.23 -4.22
C GLU A 218 -27.53 -11.71 -2.83
N PHE A 219 -28.09 -12.80 -2.36
CA PHE A 219 -27.73 -13.40 -1.06
C PHE A 219 -26.23 -13.75 -1.01
N GLU A 220 -25.73 -14.41 -2.06
CA GLU A 220 -24.29 -14.78 -2.14
C GLU A 220 -23.39 -13.55 -2.21
N TYR A 221 -23.76 -12.56 -3.03
CA TYR A 221 -23.04 -11.29 -3.14
C TYR A 221 -22.91 -10.58 -1.78
N LEU A 222 -24.04 -10.35 -1.09
CA LEU A 222 -24.04 -9.66 0.20
C LEU A 222 -23.28 -10.44 1.27
N LYS A 223 -23.33 -11.78 1.24
CA LYS A 223 -22.54 -12.64 2.11
C LYS A 223 -21.05 -12.49 1.86
N LEU A 224 -20.59 -12.52 0.60
CA LEU A 224 -19.18 -12.33 0.26
C LEU A 224 -18.72 -10.91 0.60
N LEU A 225 -19.53 -9.91 0.32
CA LEU A 225 -19.25 -8.52 0.63
C LEU A 225 -18.97 -8.32 2.12
N GLN A 226 -19.85 -8.79 3.01
CA GLN A 226 -19.68 -8.66 4.46
C GLN A 226 -18.49 -9.46 5.00
N ASN A 227 -18.12 -10.57 4.37
CA ASN A 227 -17.00 -11.39 4.77
C ASN A 227 -15.66 -10.95 4.16
N SER A 228 -15.66 -9.91 3.33
CA SER A 228 -14.43 -9.35 2.74
C SER A 228 -13.48 -8.85 3.83
N LYS A 229 -12.18 -9.15 3.66
CA LYS A 229 -11.11 -8.80 4.60
C LYS A 229 -10.04 -7.95 3.96
N THR A 230 -9.76 -8.20 2.68
CA THR A 230 -8.75 -7.41 1.96
C THR A 230 -9.36 -6.72 0.75
N ILE A 231 -8.74 -5.61 0.38
CA ILE A 231 -9.13 -4.76 -0.74
C ILE A 231 -7.89 -4.43 -1.56
N LYS A 232 -7.97 -4.62 -2.87
CA LYS A 232 -6.89 -4.34 -3.80
C LYS A 232 -7.41 -3.53 -4.98
N LEU A 233 -6.70 -2.47 -5.33
CA LEU A 233 -7.00 -1.65 -6.50
C LEU A 233 -5.82 -1.71 -7.47
N VAL A 234 -6.08 -2.21 -8.68
CA VAL A 234 -5.10 -2.27 -9.77
C VAL A 234 -5.73 -1.66 -11.00
N LYS A 235 -5.21 -0.51 -11.44
CA LYS A 235 -5.83 0.26 -12.54
C LYS A 235 -7.31 0.54 -12.24
N ASN A 236 -8.19 0.02 -13.08
CA ASN A 236 -9.64 0.17 -12.97
C ASN A 236 -10.34 -1.06 -12.38
N ILE A 237 -9.59 -1.99 -11.81
CA ILE A 237 -10.13 -3.20 -11.19
C ILE A 237 -9.97 -3.13 -9.68
N LEU A 238 -11.09 -3.19 -8.98
CA LEU A 238 -11.18 -3.32 -7.54
C LEU A 238 -11.47 -4.78 -7.19
N THR A 239 -10.67 -5.38 -6.32
CA THR A 239 -10.88 -6.75 -5.84
C THR A 239 -11.07 -6.73 -4.33
N LEU A 240 -12.16 -7.29 -3.86
CA LEU A 240 -12.39 -7.63 -2.46
C LEU A 240 -12.15 -9.13 -2.29
N THR A 241 -11.47 -9.54 -1.21
CA THR A 241 -11.19 -10.94 -0.94
C THR A 241 -11.61 -11.29 0.47
N THR A 242 -12.31 -12.39 0.62
CA THR A 242 -12.74 -12.95 1.91
C THR A 242 -11.61 -13.74 2.58
N SER A 243 -11.78 -14.12 3.86
CA SER A 243 -10.79 -14.92 4.59
C SER A 243 -10.58 -16.33 4.02
N ASP A 244 -11.59 -16.89 3.34
CA ASP A 244 -11.52 -18.18 2.65
C ASP A 244 -11.05 -18.08 1.18
N GLY A 245 -10.59 -16.89 0.76
CA GLY A 245 -9.99 -16.67 -0.54
C GLY A 245 -10.98 -16.42 -1.68
N LYS A 246 -12.28 -16.37 -1.43
CA LYS A 246 -13.26 -15.99 -2.46
C LYS A 246 -13.16 -14.53 -2.80
N THR A 247 -13.42 -14.16 -4.06
CA THR A 247 -13.24 -12.80 -4.56
C THR A 247 -14.51 -12.19 -5.12
N LEU A 248 -14.62 -10.87 -4.98
CA LEU A 248 -15.52 -10.01 -5.74
C LEU A 248 -14.64 -9.07 -6.55
N LYS A 249 -14.74 -9.11 -7.89
CA LYS A 249 -14.02 -8.17 -8.75
C LYS A 249 -14.97 -7.19 -9.39
N PHE A 250 -14.58 -5.95 -9.38
CA PHE A 250 -15.37 -4.84 -9.90
C PHE A 250 -14.55 -4.02 -10.88
N GLU A 251 -15.22 -3.50 -11.90
CA GLU A 251 -14.67 -2.50 -12.81
C GLU A 251 -15.21 -1.12 -12.48
N LYS A 252 -14.35 -0.09 -12.63
CA LYS A 252 -14.74 1.30 -12.34
C LYS A 252 -15.74 1.79 -13.36
N ILE A 253 -16.88 2.33 -12.89
CA ILE A 253 -17.83 3.06 -13.71
C ILE A 253 -17.28 4.48 -13.93
N LYS A 254 -17.35 4.95 -15.18
CA LYS A 254 -16.92 6.30 -15.57
C LYS A 254 -17.87 7.38 -15.06
#